data_fe191ad0c1b42fc0d1938f82cbd03287
#
_entry.id   fe191ad0c1b42fc0d1938f82cbd03287
#
_cell.length_a   1.000
_cell.length_b   1.000
_cell.length_c   1.000
_cell.angle_alpha   90.00
_cell.angle_beta   90.00
_cell.angle_gamma   90.00
#
_symmetry.space_group_name_H-M   'P 1'
#
loop_
_entity.id
_entity.type
_entity.pdbx_description
1 polymer ?
#
loop_
_entity_poly.entity_id
_entity_poly.type
_entity_poly.pdbx_seq_one_letter_code
_entity_poly.pdbx_strand_id
1 'polypeptide(L)'
;MFKIFQGFHLVEKLHDHKQNRRLEKMPKHFFSLIFTLAVTLILWNMPRESFGIAELTVVQQRTIALFAFATLMWLLEVIPSWCTSVAIITTCIFTMSNDAFFTFTDGIAPEQLGTLLSSKEVMATFADPVVMLFLGGFMLAIAATKTGLDVRLARVLLIPFGKRTENELLGFLLVTGLFSMFVSNTATAAMMIAFLTPVLKSMPDSGKGRMALALAIPIGANIGGMGTPIGTPPNAIALRYLEIGFGEWMFFMFPFVIVILVLCWVLLRMMFPFTQKEIELKIEGETQKGLQPFIVNVTFIVTILLWCLGEKLTGISANAVAMLPVCVFCVSGIIKRRDLEEINWSVLWMVAGGFALGLALQKTGLAKVLIDNIPFGVLNPIALLVVAGLICWGLSNFISNTATAALLIPILAVVAEASPALESIGGSRTLLIGVAMAASFAMCLPISTPPNALAHSTGLVEQKYMLRIGVIVGVVGMALGYAMLIGLSML
;
A
#
# COMPACT_ATOMS: atom_id res chain seq x y z
N MET A 1 -28.26 -17.28 4.47
CA MET A 1 -28.29 -16.11 3.57
C MET A 1 -26.90 -15.55 3.21
N PHE A 2 -25.80 -16.24 3.57
CA PHE A 2 -24.42 -15.80 3.32
C PHE A 2 -23.59 -16.79 2.46
N LYS A 3 -24.24 -17.53 1.57
CA LYS A 3 -23.55 -18.48 0.66
C LYS A 3 -22.95 -17.85 -0.61
N ILE A 4 -23.14 -16.54 -0.83
CA ILE A 4 -22.72 -15.84 -2.07
C ILE A 4 -21.28 -15.31 -1.98
N PHE A 5 -20.71 -15.16 -0.80
CA PHE A 5 -19.34 -14.66 -0.60
C PHE A 5 -18.31 -15.75 -0.27
N GLN A 6 -18.38 -16.89 -0.93
CA GLN A 6 -17.32 -17.91 -0.82
C GLN A 6 -15.94 -17.41 -1.27
N GLY A 7 -15.87 -16.37 -2.10
CA GLY A 7 -14.60 -15.78 -2.56
C GLY A 7 -13.83 -15.05 -1.46
N PHE A 8 -14.52 -14.30 -0.60
CA PHE A 8 -13.86 -13.54 0.48
C PHE A 8 -13.29 -14.49 1.55
N HIS A 9 -14.08 -15.45 1.99
CA HIS A 9 -13.61 -16.52 2.88
C HIS A 9 -12.59 -17.47 2.23
N LEU A 10 -12.57 -17.58 0.90
CA LEU A 10 -11.56 -18.38 0.20
C LEU A 10 -10.20 -17.68 0.21
N VAL A 11 -10.17 -16.35 0.07
CA VAL A 11 -8.95 -15.56 0.11
C VAL A 11 -8.39 -15.55 1.53
N GLU A 12 -9.23 -15.35 2.54
CA GLU A 12 -8.85 -15.42 3.94
C GLU A 12 -8.40 -16.84 4.33
N LYS A 13 -9.15 -17.88 3.94
CA LYS A 13 -8.72 -19.27 4.11
C LYS A 13 -7.46 -19.63 3.33
N LEU A 14 -7.23 -19.08 2.15
CA LEU A 14 -5.97 -19.25 1.41
C LEU A 14 -4.83 -18.50 2.08
N HIS A 15 -5.10 -17.32 2.66
CA HIS A 15 -4.13 -16.58 3.44
C HIS A 15 -3.84 -17.28 4.77
N ASP A 16 -4.85 -17.69 5.50
CA ASP A 16 -4.74 -18.47 6.74
C ASP A 16 -4.13 -19.86 6.50
N HIS A 17 -4.47 -20.53 5.39
CA HIS A 17 -3.86 -21.81 5.02
C HIS A 17 -2.39 -21.65 4.60
N LYS A 18 -2.04 -20.52 3.97
CA LYS A 18 -0.64 -20.16 3.68
C LYS A 18 0.11 -19.77 4.94
N GLN A 19 -0.52 -19.04 5.86
CA GLN A 19 0.03 -18.68 7.16
C GLN A 19 0.23 -19.91 8.05
N ASN A 20 -0.76 -20.80 8.15
CA ASN A 20 -0.65 -22.02 8.93
C ASN A 20 0.35 -23.01 8.31
N ARG A 21 0.43 -23.16 6.97
CA ARG A 21 1.48 -23.92 6.30
C ARG A 21 2.88 -23.31 6.47
N ARG A 22 2.98 -21.98 6.68
CA ARG A 22 4.27 -21.33 7.01
C ARG A 22 4.72 -21.68 8.41
N LEU A 23 3.83 -21.76 9.38
CA LEU A 23 4.15 -22.23 10.73
C LEU A 23 4.55 -23.70 10.78
N GLU A 24 4.00 -24.55 9.91
CA GLU A 24 4.39 -25.97 9.77
C GLU A 24 5.75 -26.18 9.05
N LYS A 25 6.28 -25.17 8.31
CA LYS A 25 7.58 -25.23 7.66
C LYS A 25 8.70 -24.64 8.53
N MET A 26 8.68 -24.96 9.81
CA MET A 26 9.63 -24.46 10.82
C MET A 26 11.12 -24.46 10.47
N PRO A 27 11.75 -25.41 9.74
CA PRO A 27 13.20 -25.37 9.60
C PRO A 27 13.74 -24.14 8.88
N LYS A 28 13.12 -23.72 7.75
CA LYS A 28 13.63 -22.57 6.98
C LYS A 28 13.40 -21.21 7.68
N HIS A 29 12.24 -21.03 8.27
CA HIS A 29 11.93 -19.80 9.03
C HIS A 29 12.73 -19.68 10.31
N PHE A 30 13.11 -20.79 10.93
CA PHE A 30 13.94 -20.80 12.12
C PHE A 30 15.35 -20.26 11.87
N PHE A 31 16.01 -20.66 10.78
CA PHE A 31 17.31 -20.11 10.40
C PHE A 31 17.23 -18.60 10.08
N SER A 32 16.19 -18.18 9.35
CA SER A 32 15.97 -16.76 9.04
C SER A 32 15.71 -15.95 10.31
N LEU A 33 14.97 -16.49 11.28
CA LEU A 33 14.76 -15.86 12.58
C LEU A 33 16.06 -15.70 13.36
N ILE A 34 16.84 -16.78 13.48
CA ILE A 34 18.14 -16.74 14.17
C ILE A 34 19.07 -15.74 13.49
N PHE A 35 19.15 -15.77 12.15
CA PHE A 35 19.97 -14.83 11.39
C PHE A 35 19.55 -13.38 11.66
N THR A 36 18.25 -13.07 11.59
CA THR A 36 17.74 -11.71 11.87
C THR A 36 18.08 -11.27 13.29
N LEU A 37 17.80 -12.12 14.28
CA LEU A 37 18.11 -11.81 15.68
C LEU A 37 19.62 -11.67 15.91
N ALA A 38 20.44 -12.53 15.30
CA ALA A 38 21.89 -12.44 15.40
C ALA A 38 22.42 -11.11 14.83
N VAL A 39 22.01 -10.72 13.63
CA VAL A 39 22.39 -9.43 13.03
C VAL A 39 21.94 -8.27 13.92
N THR A 40 20.69 -8.31 14.39
CA THR A 40 20.14 -7.26 15.28
C THR A 40 20.97 -7.15 16.57
N LEU A 41 21.25 -8.27 17.22
CA LEU A 41 22.03 -8.29 18.47
C LEU A 41 23.49 -7.88 18.25
N ILE A 42 24.11 -8.22 17.13
CA ILE A 42 25.45 -7.75 16.76
C ILE A 42 25.43 -6.23 16.65
N LEU A 43 24.53 -5.65 15.85
CA LEU A 43 24.42 -4.19 15.69
C LEU A 43 24.07 -3.48 17.01
N TRP A 44 23.29 -4.14 17.86
CA TRP A 44 22.90 -3.60 19.17
C TRP A 44 24.05 -3.50 20.16
N ASN A 45 24.99 -4.47 20.12
CA ASN A 45 26.06 -4.62 21.13
C ASN A 45 27.45 -4.28 20.60
N MET A 46 27.64 -4.06 19.29
CA MET A 46 28.98 -3.74 18.76
C MET A 46 29.44 -2.35 19.25
N PRO A 47 30.75 -2.12 19.36
CA PRO A 47 31.30 -0.81 19.72
C PRO A 47 30.80 0.29 18.78
N ARG A 48 30.34 1.42 19.33
CA ARG A 48 29.77 2.53 18.55
C ARG A 48 30.73 3.12 17.52
N GLU A 49 32.03 3.11 17.84
CA GLU A 49 33.10 3.56 16.95
C GLU A 49 33.17 2.74 15.65
N SER A 50 32.70 1.49 15.69
CA SER A 50 32.68 0.61 14.53
C SER A 50 31.71 1.02 13.42
N PHE A 51 30.74 1.91 13.73
CA PHE A 51 29.83 2.45 12.73
C PHE A 51 30.45 3.56 11.86
N GLY A 52 31.64 4.05 12.21
CA GLY A 52 32.29 5.14 11.49
C GLY A 52 31.55 6.49 11.59
N ILE A 53 30.64 6.58 12.54
CA ILE A 53 29.80 7.78 12.81
C ILE A 53 30.32 8.40 14.11
N ALA A 54 30.74 9.68 14.03
CA ALA A 54 31.19 10.41 15.19
C ALA A 54 30.03 10.63 16.18
N GLU A 55 30.30 10.48 17.48
CA GLU A 55 29.35 10.77 18.57
C GLU A 55 28.02 10.03 18.51
N LEU A 56 28.00 8.81 17.94
CA LEU A 56 26.80 7.97 17.90
C LEU A 56 26.32 7.64 19.31
N THR A 57 25.07 8.01 19.65
CA THR A 57 24.47 7.70 20.96
C THR A 57 23.93 6.28 21.03
N VAL A 58 23.70 5.77 22.25
CA VAL A 58 23.14 4.43 22.48
C VAL A 58 21.75 4.28 21.85
N VAL A 59 20.88 5.27 21.99
CA VAL A 59 19.53 5.24 21.43
C VAL A 59 19.58 5.25 19.88
N GLN A 60 20.50 6.00 19.29
CA GLN A 60 20.72 6.00 17.84
C GLN A 60 21.22 4.64 17.33
N GLN A 61 22.19 4.01 18.02
CA GLN A 61 22.65 2.67 17.70
C GLN A 61 21.50 1.66 17.75
N ARG A 62 20.66 1.70 18.79
CA ARG A 62 19.47 0.84 18.91
C ARG A 62 18.47 1.09 17.77
N THR A 63 18.35 2.33 17.34
CA THR A 63 17.50 2.68 16.18
C THR A 63 18.05 2.03 14.90
N ILE A 64 19.37 2.05 14.67
CA ILE A 64 19.99 1.35 13.53
C ILE A 64 19.72 -0.16 13.60
N ALA A 65 19.91 -0.77 14.78
CA ALA A 65 19.65 -2.19 14.98
C ALA A 65 18.16 -2.53 14.75
N LEU A 66 17.24 -1.64 15.15
CA LEU A 66 15.80 -1.79 14.93
C LEU A 66 15.43 -1.69 13.45
N PHE A 67 16.07 -0.79 12.69
CA PHE A 67 15.91 -0.73 11.23
C PHE A 67 16.39 -2.01 10.54
N ALA A 68 17.54 -2.55 10.97
CA ALA A 68 18.04 -3.83 10.46
C ALA A 68 17.09 -4.98 10.79
N PHE A 69 16.56 -5.02 12.03
CA PHE A 69 15.53 -5.98 12.45
C PHE A 69 14.28 -5.89 11.56
N ALA A 70 13.72 -4.71 11.41
CA ALA A 70 12.52 -4.49 10.60
C ALA A 70 12.74 -4.92 9.14
N THR A 71 13.87 -4.50 8.56
CA THR A 71 14.24 -4.83 7.18
C THR A 71 14.34 -6.35 6.98
N LEU A 72 15.09 -7.03 7.84
CA LEU A 72 15.30 -8.48 7.70
C LEU A 72 14.02 -9.27 7.99
N MET A 73 13.23 -8.88 9.00
CA MET A 73 11.95 -9.53 9.29
C MET A 73 10.95 -9.39 8.14
N TRP A 74 10.84 -8.19 7.54
CA TRP A 74 9.96 -7.98 6.40
C TRP A 74 10.50 -8.62 5.12
N LEU A 75 11.82 -8.56 4.87
CA LEU A 75 12.45 -9.14 3.68
C LEU A 75 12.39 -10.68 3.67
N LEU A 76 12.66 -11.30 4.81
CA LEU A 76 12.68 -12.76 4.94
C LEU A 76 11.29 -13.35 5.27
N GLU A 77 10.28 -12.49 5.50
CA GLU A 77 8.92 -12.87 5.90
C GLU A 77 8.90 -13.93 7.02
N VAL A 78 9.77 -13.75 8.02
CA VAL A 78 9.96 -14.70 9.12
C VAL A 78 8.68 -14.88 9.92
N ILE A 79 7.99 -13.77 10.20
CA ILE A 79 6.69 -13.67 10.86
C ILE A 79 5.76 -12.79 10.00
N PRO A 80 4.45 -12.81 10.22
CA PRO A 80 3.54 -11.90 9.53
C PRO A 80 3.98 -10.44 9.68
N SER A 81 3.94 -9.67 8.60
CA SER A 81 4.51 -8.32 8.56
C SER A 81 3.94 -7.38 9.64
N TRP A 82 2.65 -7.54 10.00
CA TRP A 82 2.04 -6.77 11.08
C TRP A 82 2.60 -7.12 12.47
N CYS A 83 3.00 -8.39 12.70
CA CYS A 83 3.66 -8.81 13.94
C CYS A 83 5.03 -8.11 14.09
N THR A 84 5.77 -7.97 12.99
CA THR A 84 7.03 -7.19 12.97
C THR A 84 6.76 -5.75 13.40
N SER A 85 5.68 -5.14 12.91
CA SER A 85 5.30 -3.77 13.29
C SER A 85 4.98 -3.63 14.77
N VAL A 86 4.24 -4.59 15.34
CA VAL A 86 3.99 -4.64 16.80
C VAL A 86 5.31 -4.77 17.56
N ALA A 87 6.22 -5.63 17.10
CA ALA A 87 7.55 -5.80 17.72
C ALA A 87 8.38 -4.51 17.66
N ILE A 88 8.32 -3.75 16.53
CA ILE A 88 8.98 -2.45 16.40
C ILE A 88 8.46 -1.47 17.45
N ILE A 89 7.14 -1.28 17.54
CA ILE A 89 6.51 -0.38 18.51
C ILE A 89 6.89 -0.77 19.94
N THR A 90 6.80 -2.06 20.26
CA THR A 90 7.14 -2.61 21.59
C THR A 90 8.61 -2.37 21.92
N THR A 91 9.52 -2.63 20.98
CA THR A 91 10.96 -2.41 21.18
C THR A 91 11.26 -0.92 21.39
N CYS A 92 10.65 -0.01 20.62
CA CYS A 92 10.78 1.42 20.84
C CYS A 92 10.40 1.81 22.28
N ILE A 93 9.24 1.32 22.76
CA ILE A 93 8.75 1.65 24.12
C ILE A 93 9.67 1.11 25.19
N PHE A 94 10.05 -0.16 25.13
CA PHE A 94 10.71 -0.84 26.24
C PHE A 94 12.23 -0.60 26.30
N THR A 95 12.84 -0.11 25.22
CA THR A 95 14.30 0.01 25.16
C THR A 95 14.83 1.41 24.81
N MET A 96 13.98 2.29 24.25
CA MET A 96 14.41 3.59 23.70
C MET A 96 13.52 4.75 24.13
N SER A 97 12.51 4.53 24.97
CA SER A 97 11.60 5.59 25.41
C SER A 97 11.84 6.00 26.86
N ASN A 98 11.14 7.06 27.28
CA ASN A 98 11.08 7.50 28.69
C ASN A 98 10.44 6.47 29.64
N ASP A 99 9.76 5.43 29.11
CA ASP A 99 9.22 4.29 29.86
C ASP A 99 10.02 3.00 29.60
N ALA A 100 11.28 3.12 29.17
CA ALA A 100 12.16 1.97 28.95
C ALA A 100 12.51 1.28 30.28
N PHE A 101 12.77 -0.04 30.20
CA PHE A 101 13.26 -0.77 31.36
C PHE A 101 14.57 -0.17 31.84
N PHE A 102 14.78 -0.05 33.14
CA PHE A 102 15.97 0.51 33.81
C PHE A 102 17.27 -0.15 33.31
N THR A 103 17.26 -1.41 32.98
CA THR A 103 18.43 -2.12 32.41
C THR A 103 18.93 -1.51 31.09
N PHE A 104 18.10 -0.74 30.39
CA PHE A 104 18.49 -0.08 29.14
C PHE A 104 18.87 1.39 29.32
N THR A 105 18.65 1.99 30.47
CA THR A 105 18.86 3.42 30.72
C THR A 105 19.80 3.70 31.88
N ASP A 106 19.72 2.91 32.93
CA ASP A 106 20.47 3.14 34.16
C ASP A 106 21.98 2.91 33.97
N GLY A 107 22.78 3.74 34.61
CA GLY A 107 24.24 3.67 34.55
C GLY A 107 24.85 4.23 33.25
N ILE A 108 24.05 4.71 32.30
CA ILE A 108 24.52 5.33 31.07
C ILE A 108 24.45 6.86 31.24
N ALA A 109 25.56 7.55 30.99
CA ALA A 109 25.58 9.01 31.05
C ALA A 109 24.58 9.59 30.01
N PRO A 110 23.81 10.66 30.35
CA PRO A 110 22.78 11.22 29.45
C PRO A 110 23.31 11.59 28.06
N GLU A 111 24.54 12.11 27.98
CA GLU A 111 25.22 12.46 26.73
C GLU A 111 25.50 11.25 25.85
N GLN A 112 25.81 10.10 26.46
CA GLN A 112 26.04 8.84 25.75
C GLN A 112 24.73 8.12 25.42
N LEU A 113 23.71 8.22 26.30
CA LEU A 113 22.41 7.62 26.07
C LEU A 113 21.71 8.26 24.87
N GLY A 114 21.73 9.57 24.78
CA GLY A 114 21.05 10.36 23.75
C GLY A 114 19.59 10.64 24.06
N THR A 115 18.85 11.14 23.07
CA THR A 115 17.45 11.53 23.23
C THR A 115 16.53 10.33 23.25
N LEU A 116 15.82 10.12 24.37
CA LEU A 116 14.80 9.10 24.50
C LEU A 116 13.50 9.51 23.75
N LEU A 117 12.81 8.52 23.23
CA LEU A 117 11.50 8.70 22.62
C LEU A 117 10.44 8.97 23.69
N SER A 118 9.38 9.66 23.33
CA SER A 118 8.16 9.69 24.15
C SER A 118 7.37 8.42 23.91
N SER A 119 7.14 7.61 24.95
CA SER A 119 6.30 6.41 24.85
C SER A 119 4.88 6.74 24.37
N LYS A 120 4.35 7.90 24.76
CA LYS A 120 3.05 8.42 24.31
C LYS A 120 3.05 8.67 22.80
N GLU A 121 4.10 9.31 22.26
CA GLU A 121 4.22 9.54 20.80
C GLU A 121 4.37 8.23 20.04
N VAL A 122 5.13 7.27 20.58
CA VAL A 122 5.27 5.94 19.95
C VAL A 122 3.93 5.20 19.94
N MET A 123 3.18 5.19 21.02
CA MET A 123 1.83 4.58 21.06
C MET A 123 0.85 5.32 20.16
N ALA A 124 0.94 6.64 20.06
CA ALA A 124 0.08 7.47 19.23
C ALA A 124 0.26 7.21 17.72
N THR A 125 1.33 6.53 17.29
CA THR A 125 1.49 6.15 15.87
C THR A 125 0.35 5.25 15.35
N PHE A 126 -0.29 4.48 16.23
CA PHE A 126 -1.47 3.69 15.86
C PHE A 126 -2.74 4.55 15.71
N ALA A 127 -2.79 5.70 16.34
CA ALA A 127 -3.88 6.69 16.22
C ALA A 127 -3.49 7.88 15.32
N ASP A 128 -2.45 7.72 14.50
CA ASP A 128 -2.03 8.74 13.53
C ASP A 128 -3.20 9.10 12.60
N PRO A 129 -3.40 10.38 12.25
CA PRO A 129 -4.47 10.81 11.36
C PRO A 129 -4.56 10.03 10.05
N VAL A 130 -3.43 9.58 9.50
CA VAL A 130 -3.39 8.76 8.28
C VAL A 130 -3.92 7.34 8.55
N VAL A 131 -3.66 6.76 9.71
CA VAL A 131 -4.25 5.47 10.11
C VAL A 131 -5.76 5.58 10.24
N MET A 132 -6.27 6.71 10.78
CA MET A 132 -7.71 6.99 10.85
C MET A 132 -8.34 7.19 9.47
N LEU A 133 -7.59 7.78 8.52
CA LEU A 133 -8.02 7.90 7.13
C LEU A 133 -8.25 6.52 6.50
N PHE A 134 -7.36 5.55 6.73
CA PHE A 134 -7.55 4.16 6.29
C PHE A 134 -8.74 3.49 6.96
N LEU A 135 -8.91 3.69 8.26
CA LEU A 135 -10.03 3.13 9.00
C LEU A 135 -11.37 3.58 8.38
N GLY A 136 -11.50 4.88 8.07
CA GLY A 136 -12.66 5.42 7.38
C GLY A 136 -12.88 4.81 5.99
N GLY A 137 -11.81 4.63 5.22
CA GLY A 137 -11.84 3.96 3.92
C GLY A 137 -12.29 2.49 4.02
N PHE A 138 -11.79 1.74 4.98
CA PHE A 138 -12.22 0.35 5.22
C PHE A 138 -13.69 0.27 5.62
N MET A 139 -14.17 1.18 6.48
CA MET A 139 -15.58 1.25 6.85
C MET A 139 -16.49 1.55 5.65
N LEU A 140 -16.06 2.47 4.76
CA LEU A 140 -16.78 2.74 3.50
C LEU A 140 -16.85 1.49 2.62
N ALA A 141 -15.73 0.78 2.46
CA ALA A 141 -15.66 -0.43 1.65
C ALA A 141 -16.57 -1.54 2.20
N ILE A 142 -16.51 -1.81 3.52
CA ILE A 142 -17.36 -2.82 4.17
C ILE A 142 -18.85 -2.47 4.02
N ALA A 143 -19.23 -1.21 4.25
CA ALA A 143 -20.60 -0.78 4.10
C ALA A 143 -21.09 -0.87 2.65
N ALA A 144 -20.26 -0.52 1.66
CA ALA A 144 -20.58 -0.64 0.25
C ALA A 144 -20.82 -2.11 -0.15
N THR A 145 -19.94 -3.01 0.26
CA THR A 145 -20.08 -4.45 0.00
C THR A 145 -21.31 -5.03 0.69
N LYS A 146 -21.54 -4.66 1.94
CA LYS A 146 -22.69 -5.15 2.73
C LYS A 146 -24.05 -4.76 2.16
N THR A 147 -24.13 -3.60 1.51
CA THR A 147 -25.37 -3.09 0.90
C THR A 147 -25.49 -3.36 -0.60
N GLY A 148 -24.45 -3.96 -1.21
CA GLY A 148 -24.39 -4.25 -2.64
C GLY A 148 -24.22 -3.00 -3.52
N LEU A 149 -23.71 -1.90 -2.94
CA LEU A 149 -23.35 -0.70 -3.69
C LEU A 149 -22.26 -0.95 -4.71
N ASP A 150 -21.23 -1.72 -4.32
CA ASP A 150 -20.13 -2.15 -5.16
C ASP A 150 -20.62 -2.91 -6.41
N VAL A 151 -21.49 -3.91 -6.23
CA VAL A 151 -22.11 -4.67 -7.34
C VAL A 151 -22.92 -3.76 -8.27
N ARG A 152 -23.69 -2.87 -7.68
CA ARG A 152 -24.53 -1.92 -8.44
C ARG A 152 -23.66 -0.97 -9.28
N LEU A 153 -22.65 -0.39 -8.67
CA LEU A 153 -21.72 0.51 -9.35
C LEU A 153 -20.95 -0.21 -10.45
N ALA A 154 -20.43 -1.41 -10.19
CA ALA A 154 -19.72 -2.22 -11.19
C ALA A 154 -20.62 -2.49 -12.41
N ARG A 155 -21.89 -2.85 -12.19
CA ARG A 155 -22.87 -3.06 -13.26
C ARG A 155 -23.09 -1.82 -14.09
N VAL A 156 -23.36 -0.69 -13.44
CA VAL A 156 -23.62 0.58 -14.13
C VAL A 156 -22.39 1.06 -14.90
N LEU A 157 -21.21 0.92 -14.33
CA LEU A 157 -19.97 1.38 -14.93
C LEU A 157 -19.45 0.48 -16.07
N LEU A 158 -19.80 -0.82 -16.10
CA LEU A 158 -19.43 -1.73 -17.18
C LEU A 158 -20.37 -1.66 -18.39
N ILE A 159 -21.64 -1.31 -18.21
CA ILE A 159 -22.65 -1.22 -19.30
C ILE A 159 -22.16 -0.38 -20.50
N PRO A 160 -21.55 0.80 -20.34
CA PRO A 160 -21.14 1.66 -21.45
C PRO A 160 -20.11 1.03 -22.41
N PHE A 161 -19.38 0.02 -21.96
CA PHE A 161 -18.34 -0.65 -22.78
C PHE A 161 -18.95 -1.62 -23.81
N GLY A 162 -20.21 -2.01 -23.63
CA GLY A 162 -20.98 -2.80 -24.59
C GLY A 162 -20.50 -4.26 -24.64
N LYS A 163 -20.67 -4.92 -25.80
CA LYS A 163 -20.41 -6.38 -25.96
C LYS A 163 -19.09 -6.69 -26.65
N ARG A 164 -18.38 -5.69 -27.16
CA ARG A 164 -17.10 -5.95 -27.85
C ARG A 164 -16.04 -6.34 -26.84
N THR A 165 -15.39 -7.48 -27.05
CA THR A 165 -14.39 -8.05 -26.14
C THR A 165 -13.27 -7.07 -25.77
N GLU A 166 -12.82 -6.28 -26.74
CA GLU A 166 -11.76 -5.28 -26.51
C GLU A 166 -12.21 -4.12 -25.63
N ASN A 167 -13.49 -3.70 -25.78
CA ASN A 167 -14.07 -2.65 -24.94
C ASN A 167 -14.34 -3.18 -23.52
N GLU A 168 -14.79 -4.42 -23.40
CA GLU A 168 -14.95 -5.10 -22.11
C GLU A 168 -13.62 -5.19 -21.36
N LEU A 169 -12.51 -5.50 -22.06
CA LEU A 169 -11.17 -5.46 -21.45
C LEU A 169 -10.86 -4.07 -20.88
N LEU A 170 -11.17 -2.99 -21.62
CA LEU A 170 -11.01 -1.61 -21.14
C LEU A 170 -11.93 -1.36 -19.94
N GLY A 171 -13.18 -1.81 -20.01
CA GLY A 171 -14.14 -1.71 -18.92
C GLY A 171 -13.64 -2.37 -17.65
N PHE A 172 -13.16 -3.61 -17.74
CA PHE A 172 -12.59 -4.32 -16.58
C PHE A 172 -11.37 -3.60 -16.01
N LEU A 173 -10.47 -3.07 -16.83
CA LEU A 173 -9.32 -2.27 -16.37
C LEU A 173 -9.75 -1.02 -15.64
N LEU A 174 -10.58 -0.18 -16.29
CA LEU A 174 -10.98 1.12 -15.75
C LEU A 174 -11.88 1.00 -14.52
N VAL A 175 -12.85 0.08 -14.56
CA VAL A 175 -13.77 -0.13 -13.43
C VAL A 175 -13.02 -0.74 -12.24
N THR A 176 -12.14 -1.72 -12.46
CA THR A 176 -11.27 -2.25 -11.40
C THR A 176 -10.40 -1.15 -10.82
N GLY A 177 -9.79 -0.32 -11.67
CA GLY A 177 -8.98 0.80 -11.24
C GLY A 177 -9.76 1.79 -10.39
N LEU A 178 -10.95 2.18 -10.82
CA LEU A 178 -11.81 3.11 -10.09
C LEU A 178 -12.22 2.57 -8.71
N PHE A 179 -12.61 1.30 -8.62
CA PHE A 179 -12.92 0.68 -7.32
C PHE A 179 -11.70 0.62 -6.41
N SER A 180 -10.53 0.29 -6.95
CA SER A 180 -9.30 0.16 -6.18
C SER A 180 -8.79 1.49 -5.63
N MET A 181 -9.30 2.62 -6.10
CA MET A 181 -9.03 3.94 -5.51
C MET A 181 -9.64 4.10 -4.11
N PHE A 182 -10.76 3.42 -3.84
CA PHE A 182 -11.54 3.63 -2.61
C PHE A 182 -11.75 2.34 -1.81
N VAL A 183 -11.50 1.19 -2.42
CA VAL A 183 -11.61 -0.14 -1.82
C VAL A 183 -10.23 -0.81 -1.89
N SER A 184 -9.91 -1.69 -0.95
CA SER A 184 -8.62 -2.37 -1.00
C SER A 184 -8.43 -3.14 -2.32
N ASN A 185 -7.19 -3.12 -2.86
CA ASN A 185 -6.84 -3.80 -4.10
C ASN A 185 -7.27 -5.28 -4.10
N THR A 186 -7.13 -5.95 -2.94
CA THR A 186 -7.50 -7.35 -2.77
C THR A 186 -9.00 -7.58 -2.89
N ALA A 187 -9.80 -6.79 -2.19
CA ALA A 187 -11.26 -6.91 -2.23
C ALA A 187 -11.80 -6.56 -3.61
N THR A 188 -11.28 -5.51 -4.23
CA THR A 188 -11.61 -5.12 -5.61
C THR A 188 -11.30 -6.24 -6.60
N ALA A 189 -10.10 -6.83 -6.51
CA ALA A 189 -9.71 -7.91 -7.41
C ALA A 189 -10.59 -9.16 -7.21
N ALA A 190 -10.90 -9.54 -5.97
CA ALA A 190 -11.77 -10.67 -5.68
C ALA A 190 -13.18 -10.48 -6.26
N MET A 191 -13.77 -9.30 -6.07
CA MET A 191 -15.08 -8.94 -6.62
C MET A 191 -15.07 -8.99 -8.16
N MET A 192 -14.08 -8.36 -8.79
CA MET A 192 -14.02 -8.28 -10.25
C MET A 192 -13.72 -9.64 -10.90
N ILE A 193 -12.95 -10.52 -10.24
CA ILE A 193 -12.76 -11.92 -10.68
C ILE A 193 -14.09 -12.69 -10.60
N ALA A 194 -14.87 -12.47 -9.56
CA ALA A 194 -16.20 -13.10 -9.46
C ALA A 194 -17.11 -12.67 -10.61
N PHE A 195 -17.11 -11.39 -11.01
CA PHE A 195 -17.87 -10.91 -12.18
C PHE A 195 -17.29 -11.42 -13.51
N LEU A 196 -15.98 -11.59 -13.59
CA LEU A 196 -15.31 -12.09 -14.78
C LEU A 196 -15.54 -13.60 -14.99
N THR A 197 -15.72 -14.38 -13.94
CA THR A 197 -15.82 -15.84 -14.01
C THR A 197 -16.92 -16.35 -14.97
N PRO A 198 -18.16 -15.83 -14.97
CA PRO A 198 -19.19 -16.22 -15.95
C PRO A 198 -18.79 -15.88 -17.39
N VAL A 199 -18.14 -14.71 -17.59
CA VAL A 199 -17.66 -14.27 -18.91
C VAL A 199 -16.60 -15.24 -19.44
N LEU A 200 -15.64 -15.61 -18.60
CA LEU A 200 -14.59 -16.57 -18.98
C LEU A 200 -15.14 -17.94 -19.36
N LYS A 201 -16.21 -18.40 -18.68
CA LYS A 201 -16.89 -19.66 -19.00
C LYS A 201 -17.58 -19.63 -20.36
N SER A 202 -18.02 -18.47 -20.83
CA SER A 202 -18.65 -18.32 -22.15
C SER A 202 -17.65 -18.18 -23.30
N MET A 203 -16.36 -17.99 -23.00
CA MET A 203 -15.31 -17.87 -24.01
C MET A 203 -14.69 -19.20 -24.37
N PRO A 204 -14.27 -19.40 -25.64
CA PRO A 204 -13.56 -20.60 -26.07
C PRO A 204 -12.27 -20.83 -25.26
N ASP A 205 -11.96 -22.07 -24.94
CA ASP A 205 -10.75 -22.42 -24.17
C ASP A 205 -9.44 -22.16 -24.92
N SER A 206 -9.50 -22.05 -26.24
CA SER A 206 -8.34 -21.98 -27.14
C SER A 206 -7.76 -20.55 -27.35
N GLY A 207 -8.22 -19.53 -26.62
CA GLY A 207 -7.82 -18.14 -26.88
C GLY A 207 -6.99 -17.49 -25.78
N LYS A 208 -5.98 -16.68 -26.18
CA LYS A 208 -5.22 -15.84 -25.24
C LYS A 208 -6.06 -14.71 -24.61
N GLY A 209 -7.24 -14.41 -25.17
CA GLY A 209 -8.13 -13.34 -24.70
C GLY A 209 -8.62 -13.53 -23.24
N ARG A 210 -8.84 -14.80 -22.81
CA ARG A 210 -9.18 -15.11 -21.41
C ARG A 210 -8.08 -14.66 -20.46
N MET A 211 -6.82 -14.83 -20.86
CA MET A 211 -5.66 -14.38 -20.09
C MET A 211 -5.60 -12.85 -20.02
N ALA A 212 -5.89 -12.13 -21.12
CA ALA A 212 -5.95 -10.67 -21.12
C ALA A 212 -6.95 -10.15 -20.09
N LEU A 213 -8.16 -10.70 -20.08
CA LEU A 213 -9.20 -10.32 -19.13
C LEU A 213 -8.82 -10.67 -17.68
N ALA A 214 -8.22 -11.83 -17.45
CA ALA A 214 -7.76 -12.22 -16.11
C ALA A 214 -6.62 -11.33 -15.61
N LEU A 215 -5.70 -10.88 -16.50
CA LEU A 215 -4.61 -9.94 -16.17
C LEU A 215 -5.09 -8.50 -15.99
N ALA A 216 -6.20 -8.11 -16.62
CA ALA A 216 -6.77 -6.77 -16.47
C ALA A 216 -7.11 -6.44 -15.01
N ILE A 217 -7.54 -7.44 -14.25
CA ILE A 217 -7.97 -7.24 -12.86
C ILE A 217 -6.81 -6.88 -11.94
N PRO A 218 -5.72 -7.66 -11.82
CA PRO A 218 -4.60 -7.27 -10.96
C PRO A 218 -3.91 -6.00 -11.43
N ILE A 219 -3.80 -5.77 -12.74
CA ILE A 219 -3.26 -4.53 -13.31
C ILE A 219 -4.14 -3.35 -12.92
N GLY A 220 -5.45 -3.45 -13.15
CA GLY A 220 -6.41 -2.41 -12.78
C GLY A 220 -6.38 -2.12 -11.29
N ALA A 221 -6.33 -3.14 -10.44
CA ALA A 221 -6.31 -2.99 -8.99
C ALA A 221 -5.02 -2.29 -8.49
N ASN A 222 -3.85 -2.76 -8.93
CA ASN A 222 -2.58 -2.20 -8.46
C ASN A 222 -2.36 -0.76 -8.96
N ILE A 223 -2.66 -0.49 -10.23
CA ILE A 223 -2.52 0.86 -10.81
C ILE A 223 -3.60 1.79 -10.26
N GLY A 224 -4.86 1.32 -10.18
CA GLY A 224 -5.97 2.11 -9.66
C GLY A 224 -5.74 2.62 -8.25
N GLY A 225 -5.20 1.77 -7.37
CA GLY A 225 -4.86 2.14 -6.00
C GLY A 225 -3.95 3.36 -5.87
N MET A 226 -3.15 3.70 -6.88
CA MET A 226 -2.33 4.92 -6.86
C MET A 226 -3.15 6.21 -6.96
N GLY A 227 -4.40 6.15 -7.45
CA GLY A 227 -5.22 7.32 -7.73
C GLY A 227 -5.64 8.13 -6.51
N THR A 228 -5.65 7.54 -5.32
CA THR A 228 -6.00 8.22 -4.06
C THR A 228 -5.02 7.89 -2.95
N PRO A 229 -4.93 8.72 -1.90
CA PRO A 229 -4.11 8.43 -0.73
C PRO A 229 -4.48 7.12 -0.02
N ILE A 230 -5.74 6.72 -0.04
CA ILE A 230 -6.24 5.51 0.66
C ILE A 230 -6.26 4.25 -0.22
N GLY A 231 -6.09 4.39 -1.53
CA GLY A 231 -6.18 3.25 -2.44
C GLY A 231 -5.08 2.22 -2.23
N THR A 232 -3.90 2.66 -1.78
CA THR A 232 -2.80 1.75 -1.42
C THR A 232 -1.96 2.31 -0.28
N PRO A 233 -1.48 1.45 0.67
CA PRO A 233 -0.72 1.90 1.83
C PRO A 233 0.55 2.72 1.53
N PRO A 234 1.34 2.45 0.48
CA PRO A 234 2.49 3.29 0.13
C PRO A 234 2.15 4.78 -0.04
N ASN A 235 0.98 5.10 -0.64
CA ASN A 235 0.56 6.47 -0.84
C ASN A 235 0.36 7.20 0.48
N ALA A 236 -0.32 6.57 1.41
CA ALA A 236 -0.59 7.16 2.70
C ALA A 236 0.66 7.28 3.57
N ILE A 237 1.60 6.33 3.46
CA ILE A 237 2.88 6.46 4.13
C ILE A 237 3.64 7.67 3.58
N ALA A 238 3.64 7.87 2.26
CA ALA A 238 4.23 9.06 1.64
C ALA A 238 3.52 10.35 2.08
N LEU A 239 2.19 10.34 2.11
CA LEU A 239 1.38 11.50 2.49
C LEU A 239 1.70 12.03 3.88
N ARG A 240 2.09 11.19 4.83
CA ARG A 240 2.51 11.61 6.17
C ARG A 240 3.68 12.59 6.16
N TYR A 241 4.58 12.46 5.20
CA TYR A 241 5.79 13.26 5.07
C TYR A 241 5.64 14.40 4.05
N LEU A 242 4.41 14.62 3.55
CA LEU A 242 4.10 15.60 2.52
C LEU A 242 2.99 16.54 2.99
N GLU A 243 3.12 17.81 2.69
CA GLU A 243 2.10 18.83 2.94
C GLU A 243 1.16 18.97 1.74
N ILE A 244 0.52 17.85 1.34
CA ILE A 244 -0.44 17.84 0.24
C ILE A 244 -1.78 17.23 0.69
N GLY A 245 -2.87 17.83 0.22
CA GLY A 245 -4.22 17.37 0.53
C GLY A 245 -4.66 16.17 -0.30
N PHE A 246 -5.71 15.49 0.15
CA PHE A 246 -6.32 14.35 -0.57
C PHE A 246 -6.75 14.71 -1.99
N GLY A 247 -7.43 15.85 -2.14
CA GLY A 247 -7.90 16.34 -3.44
C GLY A 247 -6.75 16.74 -4.36
N GLU A 248 -5.67 17.28 -3.81
CA GLU A 248 -4.46 17.61 -4.57
C GLU A 248 -3.78 16.35 -5.10
N TRP A 249 -3.63 15.30 -4.26
CA TRP A 249 -3.15 14.00 -4.71
C TRP A 249 -3.98 13.48 -5.88
N MET A 250 -5.30 13.48 -5.77
CA MET A 250 -6.19 13.00 -6.83
C MET A 250 -6.07 13.82 -8.11
N PHE A 251 -5.87 15.14 -8.00
CA PHE A 251 -5.83 16.03 -9.15
C PHE A 251 -4.77 15.64 -10.17
N PHE A 252 -3.60 15.19 -9.74
CA PHE A 252 -2.53 14.75 -10.64
C PHE A 252 -2.46 13.22 -10.81
N MET A 253 -2.79 12.44 -9.77
CA MET A 253 -2.69 10.99 -9.85
C MET A 253 -3.85 10.33 -10.59
N PHE A 254 -5.07 10.86 -10.49
CA PHE A 254 -6.22 10.29 -11.19
C PHE A 254 -6.06 10.32 -12.72
N PRO A 255 -5.72 11.45 -13.37
CA PRO A 255 -5.45 11.47 -14.81
C PRO A 255 -4.29 10.54 -15.20
N PHE A 256 -3.23 10.50 -14.41
CA PHE A 256 -2.10 9.62 -14.63
C PHE A 256 -2.51 8.15 -14.63
N VAL A 257 -3.27 7.72 -13.64
CA VAL A 257 -3.81 6.35 -13.54
C VAL A 257 -4.62 5.99 -14.78
N ILE A 258 -5.51 6.87 -15.24
CA ILE A 258 -6.31 6.65 -16.46
C ILE A 258 -5.39 6.45 -17.68
N VAL A 259 -4.37 7.30 -17.85
CA VAL A 259 -3.41 7.17 -18.95
C VAL A 259 -2.69 5.82 -18.92
N ILE A 260 -2.20 5.41 -17.74
CA ILE A 260 -1.50 4.12 -17.60
C ILE A 260 -2.45 2.94 -17.83
N LEU A 261 -3.69 3.00 -17.36
CA LEU A 261 -4.68 1.93 -17.61
C LEU A 261 -5.01 1.80 -19.11
N VAL A 262 -5.12 2.91 -19.83
CA VAL A 262 -5.31 2.91 -21.28
C VAL A 262 -4.08 2.33 -21.99
N LEU A 263 -2.87 2.67 -21.58
CA LEU A 263 -1.64 2.06 -22.10
C LEU A 263 -1.59 0.55 -21.82
N CYS A 264 -2.00 0.11 -20.65
CA CYS A 264 -2.13 -1.31 -20.31
C CYS A 264 -3.17 -2.02 -21.18
N TRP A 265 -4.29 -1.36 -21.48
CA TRP A 265 -5.28 -1.89 -22.42
C TRP A 265 -4.70 -2.12 -23.81
N VAL A 266 -3.95 -1.15 -24.35
CA VAL A 266 -3.25 -1.30 -25.64
C VAL A 266 -2.24 -2.46 -25.58
N LEU A 267 -1.43 -2.52 -24.52
CA LEU A 267 -0.44 -3.57 -24.32
C LEU A 267 -1.08 -4.97 -24.27
N LEU A 268 -2.15 -5.12 -23.47
CA LEU A 268 -2.85 -6.40 -23.34
C LEU A 268 -3.48 -6.85 -24.66
N ARG A 269 -4.08 -5.94 -25.42
CA ARG A 269 -4.61 -6.24 -26.77
C ARG A 269 -3.54 -6.71 -27.73
N MET A 270 -2.37 -6.07 -27.73
CA MET A 270 -1.26 -6.44 -28.60
C MET A 270 -0.66 -7.80 -28.22
N MET A 271 -0.53 -8.10 -26.93
CA MET A 271 0.08 -9.34 -26.46
C MET A 271 -0.87 -10.52 -26.48
N PHE A 272 -2.17 -10.29 -26.32
CA PHE A 272 -3.21 -11.32 -26.16
C PHE A 272 -4.43 -11.02 -27.05
N PRO A 273 -4.31 -11.18 -28.36
CA PRO A 273 -5.40 -10.90 -29.27
C PRO A 273 -6.62 -11.80 -28.99
N PHE A 274 -7.80 -11.21 -29.12
CA PHE A 274 -9.05 -11.91 -28.97
C PHE A 274 -9.43 -12.66 -30.25
N THR A 275 -9.85 -13.91 -30.12
CA THR A 275 -10.44 -14.68 -31.21
C THR A 275 -11.94 -14.44 -31.34
N GLN A 276 -12.60 -14.14 -30.24
CA GLN A 276 -14.03 -13.84 -30.16
C GLN A 276 -14.23 -12.31 -30.13
N LYS A 277 -15.07 -11.78 -31.02
CA LYS A 277 -15.32 -10.34 -31.14
C LYS A 277 -16.31 -9.80 -30.11
N GLU A 278 -17.23 -10.62 -29.65
CA GLU A 278 -18.29 -10.21 -28.72
C GLU A 278 -18.42 -11.21 -27.57
N ILE A 279 -18.65 -10.70 -26.40
CA ILE A 279 -18.99 -11.45 -25.18
C ILE A 279 -20.22 -10.84 -24.54
N GLU A 280 -21.02 -11.68 -23.88
CA GLU A 280 -22.18 -11.22 -23.13
C GLU A 280 -21.83 -11.14 -21.65
N LEU A 281 -21.84 -9.93 -21.11
CA LEU A 281 -21.60 -9.69 -19.70
C LEU A 281 -22.92 -9.85 -18.92
N LYS A 282 -22.99 -10.90 -18.08
CA LYS A 282 -24.09 -11.07 -17.13
C LYS A 282 -23.55 -10.87 -15.72
N ILE A 283 -23.74 -9.67 -15.17
CA ILE A 283 -23.39 -9.40 -13.78
C ILE A 283 -24.59 -9.78 -12.92
N GLU A 284 -24.50 -10.96 -12.28
CA GLU A 284 -25.49 -11.42 -11.31
C GLU A 284 -25.16 -10.83 -9.93
N GLY A 285 -26.17 -10.40 -9.21
CA GLY A 285 -26.05 -9.87 -7.86
C GLY A 285 -27.33 -9.17 -7.43
N GLU A 286 -27.74 -9.41 -6.22
CA GLU A 286 -28.92 -8.73 -5.62
C GLU A 286 -28.51 -7.36 -5.11
N THR A 287 -29.22 -6.33 -5.55
CA THR A 287 -29.11 -4.99 -4.98
C THR A 287 -30.18 -4.84 -3.90
N GLN A 288 -29.74 -4.54 -2.69
CA GLN A 288 -30.67 -4.26 -1.59
C GLN A 288 -31.39 -2.93 -1.84
N LYS A 289 -32.68 -2.88 -1.47
CA LYS A 289 -33.50 -1.66 -1.47
C LYS A 289 -33.86 -1.33 -0.03
N GLY A 290 -33.94 -0.04 0.31
CA GLY A 290 -34.34 0.40 1.64
C GLY A 290 -33.47 1.54 2.18
N LEU A 291 -33.65 1.84 3.46
CA LEU A 291 -32.99 2.97 4.11
C LEU A 291 -31.46 2.77 4.26
N GLN A 292 -31.01 1.55 4.54
CA GLN A 292 -29.59 1.28 4.74
C GLN A 292 -28.74 1.54 3.47
N PRO A 293 -29.09 0.99 2.28
CA PRO A 293 -28.38 1.34 1.05
C PRO A 293 -28.45 2.84 0.72
N PHE A 294 -29.54 3.52 1.04
CA PHE A 294 -29.65 4.96 0.84
C PHE A 294 -28.65 5.72 1.71
N ILE A 295 -28.58 5.41 3.02
CA ILE A 295 -27.59 6.01 3.94
C ILE A 295 -26.18 5.77 3.43
N VAL A 296 -25.85 4.54 3.01
CA VAL A 296 -24.51 4.21 2.51
C VAL A 296 -24.19 5.01 1.24
N ASN A 297 -25.11 5.09 0.29
CA ASN A 297 -24.91 5.85 -0.95
C ASN A 297 -24.64 7.33 -0.67
N VAL A 298 -25.47 7.95 0.19
CA VAL A 298 -25.32 9.37 0.55
C VAL A 298 -23.99 9.59 1.28
N THR A 299 -23.69 8.77 2.29
CA THR A 299 -22.45 8.88 3.07
C THR A 299 -21.23 8.69 2.16
N PHE A 300 -21.26 7.73 1.25
CA PHE A 300 -20.18 7.47 0.30
C PHE A 300 -19.91 8.69 -0.59
N ILE A 301 -20.96 9.24 -1.20
CA ILE A 301 -20.84 10.43 -2.06
C ILE A 301 -20.34 11.63 -1.26
N VAL A 302 -20.95 11.91 -0.11
CA VAL A 302 -20.57 13.05 0.74
C VAL A 302 -19.12 12.93 1.21
N THR A 303 -18.69 11.74 1.64
CA THR A 303 -17.31 11.52 2.07
C THR A 303 -16.31 11.77 0.95
N ILE A 304 -16.56 11.25 -0.27
CA ILE A 304 -15.68 11.49 -1.42
C ILE A 304 -15.63 12.97 -1.79
N LEU A 305 -16.77 13.64 -1.83
CA LEU A 305 -16.82 15.07 -2.13
C LEU A 305 -16.04 15.89 -1.09
N LEU A 306 -16.19 15.57 0.19
CA LEU A 306 -15.43 16.23 1.27
C LEU A 306 -13.93 15.89 1.21
N TRP A 307 -13.54 14.69 0.82
CA TRP A 307 -12.13 14.38 0.60
C TRP A 307 -11.52 15.17 -0.55
N CYS A 308 -12.26 15.38 -1.63
CA CYS A 308 -11.75 16.11 -2.79
C CYS A 308 -11.76 17.63 -2.61
N LEU A 309 -12.79 18.17 -1.98
CA LEU A 309 -13.07 19.60 -1.95
C LEU A 309 -13.17 20.19 -0.54
N GLY A 310 -13.33 19.35 0.50
CA GLY A 310 -13.69 19.79 1.84
C GLY A 310 -12.64 20.71 2.46
N GLU A 311 -11.37 20.41 2.30
CA GLU A 311 -10.29 21.23 2.85
C GLU A 311 -10.30 22.67 2.29
N LYS A 312 -10.54 22.82 0.98
CA LYS A 312 -10.64 24.13 0.32
C LYS A 312 -11.94 24.87 0.66
N LEU A 313 -13.05 24.14 0.88
CA LEU A 313 -14.38 24.72 1.10
C LEU A 313 -14.69 24.95 2.59
N THR A 314 -14.22 24.09 3.47
CA THR A 314 -14.62 24.05 4.88
C THR A 314 -13.44 24.12 5.87
N GLY A 315 -12.22 23.99 5.39
CA GLY A 315 -11.02 23.88 6.23
C GLY A 315 -10.87 22.55 6.95
N ILE A 316 -11.75 21.55 6.71
CA ILE A 316 -11.69 20.24 7.36
C ILE A 316 -10.73 19.34 6.60
N SER A 317 -9.72 18.79 7.29
CA SER A 317 -8.77 17.85 6.69
C SER A 317 -9.43 16.53 6.28
N ALA A 318 -8.90 15.88 5.25
CA ALA A 318 -9.37 14.59 4.78
C ALA A 318 -9.34 13.51 5.89
N ASN A 319 -8.36 13.58 6.78
CA ASN A 319 -8.23 12.67 7.92
C ASN A 319 -9.41 12.80 8.90
N ALA A 320 -9.86 14.03 9.16
CA ALA A 320 -11.03 14.28 9.99
C ALA A 320 -12.33 13.85 9.29
N VAL A 321 -12.46 14.08 7.99
CA VAL A 321 -13.58 13.62 7.16
C VAL A 321 -13.74 12.10 7.22
N ALA A 322 -12.66 11.35 7.34
CA ALA A 322 -12.69 9.89 7.44
C ALA A 322 -13.49 9.37 8.65
N MET A 323 -13.64 10.17 9.70
CA MET A 323 -14.48 9.83 10.85
C MET A 323 -15.98 9.92 10.56
N LEU A 324 -16.40 10.61 9.50
CA LEU A 324 -17.81 10.72 9.11
C LEU A 324 -18.43 9.35 8.79
N PRO A 325 -17.89 8.54 7.85
CA PRO A 325 -18.46 7.22 7.57
C PRO A 325 -18.37 6.29 8.77
N VAL A 326 -17.33 6.35 9.60
CA VAL A 326 -17.22 5.57 10.83
C VAL A 326 -18.40 5.89 11.76
N CYS A 327 -18.63 7.16 12.03
CA CYS A 327 -19.72 7.60 12.91
C CYS A 327 -21.09 7.22 12.34
N VAL A 328 -21.38 7.60 11.08
CA VAL A 328 -22.69 7.38 10.47
C VAL A 328 -23.04 5.90 10.40
N PHE A 329 -22.12 5.04 10.00
CA PHE A 329 -22.41 3.61 9.84
C PHE A 329 -22.51 2.87 11.17
N CYS A 330 -21.79 3.29 12.20
CA CYS A 330 -21.93 2.72 13.55
C CYS A 330 -23.25 3.16 14.18
N VAL A 331 -23.58 4.46 14.15
CA VAL A 331 -24.80 5.00 14.76
C VAL A 331 -26.07 4.48 14.05
N SER A 332 -26.04 4.34 12.71
CA SER A 332 -27.16 3.77 11.95
C SER A 332 -27.29 2.24 12.06
N GLY A 333 -26.33 1.56 12.73
CA GLY A 333 -26.33 0.11 12.87
C GLY A 333 -26.06 -0.65 11.55
N ILE A 334 -25.57 0.05 10.52
CA ILE A 334 -25.14 -0.57 9.26
C ILE A 334 -23.90 -1.43 9.53
N ILE A 335 -22.90 -0.86 10.21
CA ILE A 335 -21.72 -1.59 10.69
C ILE A 335 -22.01 -2.10 12.10
N LYS A 336 -21.85 -3.39 12.31
CA LYS A 336 -22.04 -4.11 13.58
C LYS A 336 -20.70 -4.66 14.06
N ARG A 337 -20.68 -5.16 15.31
CA ARG A 337 -19.47 -5.72 15.93
C ARG A 337 -18.74 -6.73 15.03
N ARG A 338 -19.47 -7.62 14.35
CA ARG A 338 -18.88 -8.63 13.47
C ARG A 338 -18.20 -8.01 12.23
N ASP A 339 -18.73 -6.91 11.74
CA ASP A 339 -18.18 -6.23 10.56
C ASP A 339 -16.84 -5.56 10.90
N LEU A 340 -16.56 -5.25 12.18
CA LEU A 340 -15.26 -4.74 12.63
C LEU A 340 -14.14 -5.77 12.50
N GLU A 341 -14.46 -7.06 12.48
CA GLU A 341 -13.52 -8.15 12.26
C GLU A 341 -13.05 -8.18 10.77
N GLU A 342 -13.83 -7.59 9.85
CA GLU A 342 -13.51 -7.48 8.42
C GLU A 342 -12.54 -6.32 8.12
N ILE A 343 -12.27 -5.43 9.08
CA ILE A 343 -11.27 -4.37 8.95
C ILE A 343 -9.89 -5.00 8.76
N ASN A 344 -9.13 -4.48 7.81
CA ASN A 344 -7.77 -4.96 7.59
C ASN A 344 -6.80 -4.41 8.64
N TRP A 345 -6.91 -4.94 9.87
CA TRP A 345 -6.07 -4.58 11.01
C TRP A 345 -4.57 -4.77 10.72
N SER A 346 -4.23 -5.76 9.89
CA SER A 346 -2.84 -6.00 9.50
C SER A 346 -2.23 -4.79 8.81
N VAL A 347 -2.97 -4.13 7.93
CA VAL A 347 -2.51 -2.91 7.24
C VAL A 347 -2.36 -1.76 8.24
N LEU A 348 -3.32 -1.57 9.15
CA LEU A 348 -3.25 -0.50 10.15
C LEU A 348 -2.02 -0.67 11.05
N TRP A 349 -1.73 -1.88 11.54
CA TRP A 349 -0.53 -2.17 12.30
C TRP A 349 0.76 -1.96 11.49
N MET A 350 0.78 -2.36 10.22
CA MET A 350 1.95 -2.17 9.36
C MET A 350 2.27 -0.70 9.16
N VAL A 351 1.25 0.13 8.91
CA VAL A 351 1.42 1.57 8.75
C VAL A 351 1.90 2.20 10.06
N ALA A 352 1.28 1.85 11.19
CA ALA A 352 1.69 2.34 12.51
C ALA A 352 3.14 1.97 12.86
N GLY A 353 3.57 0.73 12.57
CA GLY A 353 4.96 0.29 12.77
C GLY A 353 5.96 1.05 11.90
N GLY A 354 5.61 1.34 10.65
CA GLY A 354 6.41 2.19 9.77
C GLY A 354 6.54 3.61 10.31
N PHE A 355 5.44 4.15 10.86
CA PHE A 355 5.44 5.48 11.51
C PHE A 355 6.27 5.50 12.79
N ALA A 356 6.28 4.42 13.57
CA ALA A 356 7.13 4.30 14.76
C ALA A 356 8.62 4.26 14.38
N LEU A 357 9.00 3.58 13.28
CA LEU A 357 10.37 3.62 12.75
C LEU A 357 10.76 5.03 12.31
N GLY A 358 9.89 5.72 11.57
CA GLY A 358 10.12 7.10 11.15
C GLY A 358 10.26 8.05 12.34
N LEU A 359 9.41 7.90 13.37
CA LEU A 359 9.50 8.65 14.61
C LEU A 359 10.84 8.41 15.33
N ALA A 360 11.26 7.14 15.42
CA ALA A 360 12.54 6.78 16.01
C ALA A 360 13.70 7.45 15.26
N LEU A 361 13.70 7.40 13.91
CA LEU A 361 14.72 8.01 13.08
C LEU A 361 14.86 9.54 13.35
N GLN A 362 13.73 10.24 13.40
CA GLN A 362 13.69 11.69 13.57
C GLN A 362 14.00 12.11 15.02
N LYS A 363 13.28 11.56 15.99
CA LYS A 363 13.33 12.03 17.40
C LYS A 363 14.61 11.64 18.14
N THR A 364 15.27 10.55 17.76
CA THR A 364 16.59 10.20 18.32
C THR A 364 17.72 11.08 17.75
N GLY A 365 17.43 11.87 16.71
CA GLY A 365 18.42 12.67 16.00
C GLY A 365 19.31 11.84 15.05
N LEU A 366 19.04 10.55 14.87
CA LEU A 366 19.79 9.70 13.93
C LEU A 366 19.70 10.24 12.49
N ALA A 367 18.53 10.78 12.11
CA ALA A 367 18.33 11.44 10.83
C ALA A 367 19.39 12.49 10.56
N LYS A 368 19.59 13.42 11.52
CA LYS A 368 20.59 14.49 11.43
C LYS A 368 22.01 13.95 11.33
N VAL A 369 22.32 12.94 12.16
CA VAL A 369 23.65 12.31 12.13
C VAL A 369 23.95 11.66 10.78
N LEU A 370 22.96 11.02 10.14
CA LEU A 370 23.11 10.47 8.80
C LEU A 370 23.32 11.57 7.75
N ILE A 371 22.57 12.69 7.85
CA ILE A 371 22.72 13.86 6.97
C ILE A 371 24.13 14.43 7.06
N ASP A 372 24.65 14.62 8.27
CA ASP A 372 25.94 15.26 8.50
C ASP A 372 27.13 14.37 8.03
N ASN A 373 26.95 13.05 8.01
CA ASN A 373 28.01 12.09 7.65
C ASN A 373 27.95 11.57 6.19
N ILE A 374 26.83 11.73 5.49
CA ILE A 374 26.67 11.26 4.11
C ILE A 374 26.51 12.46 3.17
N PRO A 375 27.38 12.65 2.18
CA PRO A 375 27.35 13.80 1.27
C PRO A 375 26.19 13.70 0.25
N PHE A 376 24.94 13.74 0.72
CA PHE A 376 23.75 13.67 -0.16
C PHE A 376 23.68 14.81 -1.18
N GLY A 377 24.25 15.97 -0.87
CA GLY A 377 24.24 17.14 -1.76
C GLY A 377 25.02 16.97 -3.06
N VAL A 378 25.82 15.90 -3.20
CA VAL A 378 26.59 15.60 -4.42
C VAL A 378 25.78 14.71 -5.38
N LEU A 379 24.69 14.09 -4.92
CA LEU A 379 23.90 13.17 -5.74
C LEU A 379 23.08 13.94 -6.79
N ASN A 380 23.12 13.45 -8.04
CA ASN A 380 22.22 13.94 -9.07
C ASN A 380 20.76 13.65 -8.69
N PRO A 381 19.87 14.66 -8.64
CA PRO A 381 18.47 14.49 -8.19
C PRO A 381 17.70 13.44 -8.98
N ILE A 382 17.86 13.41 -10.30
CA ILE A 382 17.19 12.42 -11.17
C ILE A 382 17.75 11.02 -10.89
N ALA A 383 19.08 10.89 -10.71
CA ALA A 383 19.68 9.61 -10.37
C ALA A 383 19.18 9.10 -9.01
N LEU A 384 19.05 9.97 -8.00
CA LEU A 384 18.52 9.62 -6.70
C LEU A 384 17.06 9.13 -6.80
N LEU A 385 16.20 9.85 -7.54
CA LEU A 385 14.81 9.45 -7.76
C LEU A 385 14.73 8.08 -8.46
N VAL A 386 15.50 7.89 -9.54
CA VAL A 386 15.47 6.65 -10.32
C VAL A 386 16.01 5.47 -9.51
N VAL A 387 17.14 5.64 -8.83
CA VAL A 387 17.75 4.56 -8.01
C VAL A 387 16.86 4.19 -6.84
N ALA A 388 16.33 5.18 -6.10
CA ALA A 388 15.39 4.94 -5.00
C ALA A 388 14.14 4.20 -5.49
N GLY A 389 13.58 4.62 -6.63
CA GLY A 389 12.43 3.95 -7.24
C GLY A 389 12.73 2.54 -7.71
N LEU A 390 13.89 2.29 -8.35
CA LEU A 390 14.28 0.94 -8.79
C LEU A 390 14.52 0.00 -7.61
N ILE A 391 15.15 0.48 -6.53
CA ILE A 391 15.30 -0.29 -5.28
C ILE A 391 13.93 -0.61 -4.70
N CYS A 392 13.04 0.38 -4.60
CA CYS A 392 11.69 0.17 -4.09
C CYS A 392 10.89 -0.81 -4.96
N TRP A 393 10.89 -0.62 -6.27
CA TRP A 393 10.23 -1.52 -7.22
C TRP A 393 10.78 -2.95 -7.15
N GLY A 394 12.10 -3.09 -7.11
CA GLY A 394 12.77 -4.38 -6.98
C GLY A 394 12.37 -5.11 -5.70
N LEU A 395 12.51 -4.46 -4.55
CA LEU A 395 12.14 -5.02 -3.26
C LEU A 395 10.65 -5.36 -3.17
N SER A 396 9.78 -4.47 -3.62
CA SER A 396 8.32 -4.64 -3.56
C SER A 396 7.80 -5.84 -4.39
N ASN A 397 8.56 -6.33 -5.36
CA ASN A 397 8.19 -7.55 -6.08
C ASN A 397 8.34 -8.82 -5.23
N PHE A 398 9.14 -8.78 -4.17
CA PHE A 398 9.40 -9.92 -3.28
C PHE A 398 8.80 -9.74 -1.90
N ILE A 399 8.71 -8.49 -1.43
CA ILE A 399 8.14 -8.10 -0.15
C ILE A 399 6.81 -7.38 -0.41
N SER A 400 5.95 -7.24 0.61
CA SER A 400 4.73 -6.45 0.43
C SER A 400 5.04 -4.97 0.15
N ASN A 401 4.27 -4.34 -0.75
CA ASN A 401 4.40 -2.92 -1.09
C ASN A 401 4.36 -2.02 0.17
N THR A 402 3.52 -2.37 1.14
CA THR A 402 3.38 -1.65 2.41
C THR A 402 4.65 -1.72 3.25
N ALA A 403 5.25 -2.92 3.39
CA ALA A 403 6.48 -3.09 4.16
C ALA A 403 7.66 -2.35 3.51
N THR A 404 7.77 -2.44 2.17
CA THR A 404 8.81 -1.72 1.43
C THR A 404 8.67 -0.21 1.60
N ALA A 405 7.46 0.33 1.46
CA ALA A 405 7.19 1.75 1.66
C ALA A 405 7.45 2.20 3.10
N ALA A 406 7.02 1.40 4.09
CA ALA A 406 7.24 1.69 5.51
C ALA A 406 8.72 1.72 5.90
N LEU A 407 9.55 0.96 5.19
CA LEU A 407 10.99 0.95 5.36
C LEU A 407 11.67 2.13 4.66
N LEU A 408 11.38 2.34 3.37
CA LEU A 408 12.14 3.27 2.53
C LEU A 408 11.69 4.73 2.67
N ILE A 409 10.39 4.98 2.75
CA ILE A 409 9.86 6.35 2.73
C ILE A 409 10.36 7.19 3.91
N PRO A 410 10.41 6.72 5.17
CA PRO A 410 10.97 7.51 6.27
C PRO A 410 12.46 7.88 6.07
N ILE A 411 13.24 6.95 5.52
CA ILE A 411 14.67 7.19 5.22
C ILE A 411 14.79 8.23 4.10
N LEU A 412 14.01 8.07 3.03
CA LEU A 412 14.05 8.95 1.88
C LEU A 412 13.48 10.35 2.18
N ALA A 413 12.58 10.48 3.14
CA ALA A 413 12.14 11.78 3.64
C ALA A 413 13.31 12.57 4.25
N VAL A 414 14.12 11.90 5.07
CA VAL A 414 15.35 12.47 5.64
C VAL A 414 16.37 12.82 4.55
N VAL A 415 16.57 11.93 3.58
CA VAL A 415 17.45 12.20 2.42
C VAL A 415 16.97 13.40 1.61
N ALA A 416 15.65 13.55 1.46
CA ALA A 416 15.07 14.69 0.75
C ALA A 416 15.36 16.03 1.45
N GLU A 417 15.21 16.07 2.77
CA GLU A 417 15.55 17.24 3.58
C GLU A 417 17.04 17.61 3.48
N ALA A 418 17.91 16.58 3.35
CA ALA A 418 19.36 16.73 3.23
C ALA A 418 19.87 17.10 1.84
N SER A 419 19.01 17.07 0.82
CA SER A 419 19.39 17.23 -0.58
C SER A 419 18.72 18.44 -1.24
N PRO A 420 19.21 19.68 -1.05
CA PRO A 420 18.61 20.86 -1.66
C PRO A 420 18.53 20.78 -3.20
N ALA A 421 19.42 20.00 -3.83
CA ALA A 421 19.40 19.78 -5.26
C ALA A 421 18.09 19.14 -5.77
N LEU A 422 17.36 18.42 -4.89
CA LEU A 422 16.06 17.82 -5.23
C LEU A 422 14.99 18.89 -5.55
N GLU A 423 15.12 20.10 -5.05
CA GLU A 423 14.19 21.20 -5.36
C GLU A 423 14.11 21.47 -6.87
N SER A 424 15.19 21.19 -7.61
CA SER A 424 15.22 21.32 -9.07
C SER A 424 14.26 20.37 -9.80
N ILE A 425 13.78 19.34 -9.14
CA ILE A 425 12.85 18.34 -9.70
C ILE A 425 11.55 18.22 -8.87
N GLY A 426 11.29 19.15 -7.95
CA GLY A 426 10.09 19.18 -7.09
C GLY A 426 10.25 18.60 -5.70
N GLY A 427 11.50 18.52 -5.21
CA GLY A 427 11.83 18.28 -3.80
C GLY A 427 11.38 16.92 -3.26
N SER A 428 11.06 16.90 -1.98
CA SER A 428 10.55 15.72 -1.25
C SER A 428 9.27 15.16 -1.88
N ARG A 429 8.41 16.02 -2.44
CA ARG A 429 7.17 15.62 -3.10
C ARG A 429 7.44 14.62 -4.25
N THR A 430 8.31 14.98 -5.17
CA THR A 430 8.65 14.14 -6.33
C THR A 430 9.30 12.83 -5.90
N LEU A 431 10.23 12.89 -4.94
CA LEU A 431 10.93 11.69 -4.48
C LEU A 431 9.96 10.71 -3.79
N LEU A 432 9.19 11.17 -2.82
CA LEU A 432 8.35 10.28 -2.00
C LEU A 432 7.13 9.75 -2.77
N ILE A 433 6.50 10.57 -3.62
CA ILE A 433 5.42 10.10 -4.49
C ILE A 433 5.98 9.13 -5.54
N GLY A 434 7.14 9.42 -6.12
CA GLY A 434 7.79 8.55 -7.09
C GLY A 434 8.11 7.17 -6.50
N VAL A 435 8.55 7.10 -5.26
CA VAL A 435 8.82 5.84 -4.55
C VAL A 435 7.51 5.11 -4.19
N ALA A 436 6.48 5.81 -3.75
CA ALA A 436 5.16 5.20 -3.51
C ALA A 436 4.55 4.60 -4.79
N MET A 437 4.71 5.30 -5.92
CA MET A 437 4.34 4.78 -7.25
C MET A 437 5.14 3.53 -7.61
N ALA A 438 6.46 3.55 -7.41
CA ALA A 438 7.34 2.42 -7.69
C ALA A 438 6.93 1.17 -6.90
N ALA A 439 6.57 1.32 -5.62
CA ALA A 439 6.01 0.23 -4.80
C ALA A 439 4.72 -0.35 -5.42
N SER A 440 3.84 0.50 -5.93
CA SER A 440 2.56 0.09 -6.51
C SER A 440 2.71 -0.54 -7.90
N PHE A 441 3.73 -0.16 -8.67
CA PHE A 441 4.10 -0.80 -9.94
C PHE A 441 4.78 -2.17 -9.77
N ALA A 442 5.10 -2.59 -8.56
CA ALA A 442 5.71 -3.89 -8.29
C ALA A 442 4.67 -5.01 -8.34
N MET A 443 4.36 -5.48 -9.54
CA MET A 443 3.36 -6.50 -9.83
C MET A 443 3.86 -7.58 -10.81
N CYS A 444 5.16 -7.89 -10.75
CA CYS A 444 5.79 -8.82 -11.71
C CYS A 444 5.49 -10.29 -11.41
N LEU A 445 5.27 -10.64 -10.15
CA LEU A 445 5.16 -12.03 -9.71
C LEU A 445 3.77 -12.30 -9.08
N PRO A 446 3.31 -13.55 -9.07
CA PRO A 446 2.09 -13.91 -8.35
C PRO A 446 2.13 -13.56 -6.86
N ILE A 447 3.32 -13.56 -6.26
CA ILE A 447 3.52 -13.24 -4.84
C ILE A 447 3.63 -11.74 -4.57
N SER A 448 3.89 -10.90 -5.60
CA SER A 448 4.13 -9.47 -5.42
C SER A 448 2.94 -8.77 -4.78
N THR A 449 1.72 -9.10 -5.20
CA THR A 449 0.49 -8.50 -4.65
C THR A 449 -0.64 -9.51 -4.51
N PRO A 450 -1.57 -9.33 -3.55
CA PRO A 450 -2.74 -10.20 -3.44
C PRO A 450 -3.61 -10.26 -4.71
N PRO A 451 -3.85 -9.17 -5.45
CA PRO A 451 -4.53 -9.22 -6.75
C PRO A 451 -3.84 -10.14 -7.76
N ASN A 452 -2.50 -10.12 -7.82
CA ASN A 452 -1.74 -11.02 -8.69
C ASN A 452 -1.92 -12.48 -8.29
N ALA A 453 -1.86 -12.77 -6.99
CA ALA A 453 -2.09 -14.12 -6.47
C ALA A 453 -3.48 -14.65 -6.83
N LEU A 454 -4.50 -13.79 -6.71
CA LEU A 454 -5.88 -14.13 -7.07
C LEU A 454 -6.01 -14.41 -8.56
N ALA A 455 -5.48 -13.56 -9.43
CA ALA A 455 -5.52 -13.79 -10.87
C ALA A 455 -4.77 -15.07 -11.27
N HIS A 456 -3.60 -15.32 -10.66
CA HIS A 456 -2.84 -16.54 -10.90
C HIS A 456 -3.58 -17.80 -10.42
N SER A 457 -4.31 -17.73 -9.31
CA SER A 457 -5.08 -18.85 -8.75
C SER A 457 -6.24 -19.30 -9.64
N THR A 458 -6.66 -18.49 -10.61
CA THR A 458 -7.66 -18.88 -11.61
C THR A 458 -7.14 -19.96 -12.57
N GLY A 459 -5.82 -20.18 -12.61
CA GLY A 459 -5.17 -21.10 -13.57
C GLY A 459 -5.05 -20.55 -14.99
N LEU A 460 -5.58 -19.35 -15.27
CA LEU A 460 -5.56 -18.73 -16.61
C LEU A 460 -4.31 -17.90 -16.86
N VAL A 461 -3.65 -17.44 -15.81
CA VAL A 461 -2.50 -16.53 -15.90
C VAL A 461 -1.22 -17.29 -15.62
N GLU A 462 -0.39 -17.45 -16.65
CA GLU A 462 0.94 -18.01 -16.50
C GLU A 462 1.92 -16.95 -15.94
N GLN A 463 2.76 -17.37 -14.99
CA GLN A 463 3.73 -16.49 -14.32
C GLN A 463 4.66 -15.76 -15.32
N LYS A 464 5.07 -16.41 -16.42
CA LYS A 464 5.94 -15.77 -17.43
C LYS A 464 5.33 -14.53 -18.10
N TYR A 465 4.01 -14.55 -18.32
CA TYR A 465 3.30 -13.41 -18.90
C TYR A 465 3.05 -12.32 -17.88
N MET A 466 2.75 -12.69 -16.62
CA MET A 466 2.65 -11.74 -15.53
C MET A 466 3.98 -11.02 -15.32
N LEU A 467 5.10 -11.74 -15.32
CA LEU A 467 6.44 -11.15 -15.23
C LEU A 467 6.71 -10.16 -16.39
N ARG A 468 6.45 -10.59 -17.63
CA ARG A 468 6.71 -9.75 -18.80
C ARG A 468 5.90 -8.45 -18.76
N ILE A 469 4.62 -8.54 -18.47
CA ILE A 469 3.74 -7.36 -18.38
C ILE A 469 4.13 -6.51 -17.19
N GLY A 470 4.36 -7.10 -16.02
CA GLY A 470 4.74 -6.38 -14.82
C GLY A 470 6.04 -5.58 -15.01
N VAL A 471 7.03 -6.15 -15.71
CA VAL A 471 8.28 -5.43 -16.04
C VAL A 471 8.00 -4.28 -17.00
N ILE A 472 7.26 -4.49 -18.10
CA ILE A 472 6.97 -3.45 -19.08
C ILE A 472 6.18 -2.31 -18.43
N VAL A 473 5.09 -2.65 -17.71
CA VAL A 473 4.24 -1.66 -17.06
C VAL A 473 4.99 -0.94 -15.94
N GLY A 474 5.81 -1.67 -15.16
CA GLY A 474 6.63 -1.10 -14.11
C GLY A 474 7.63 -0.07 -14.63
N VAL A 475 8.43 -0.45 -15.62
CA VAL A 475 9.46 0.45 -16.19
C VAL A 475 8.83 1.65 -16.91
N VAL A 476 7.85 1.41 -17.79
CA VAL A 476 7.17 2.49 -18.53
C VAL A 476 6.37 3.38 -17.59
N GLY A 477 5.65 2.77 -16.63
CA GLY A 477 4.86 3.50 -15.64
C GLY A 477 5.72 4.39 -14.75
N MET A 478 6.85 3.90 -14.23
CA MET A 478 7.79 4.71 -13.45
C MET A 478 8.37 5.86 -14.30
N ALA A 479 8.81 5.57 -15.54
CA ALA A 479 9.38 6.59 -16.40
C ALA A 479 8.36 7.72 -16.70
N LEU A 480 7.13 7.38 -17.06
CA LEU A 480 6.06 8.35 -17.29
C LEU A 480 5.66 9.09 -16.02
N GLY A 481 5.59 8.39 -14.88
CA GLY A 481 5.27 8.99 -13.59
C GLY A 481 6.33 9.99 -13.14
N TYR A 482 7.60 9.66 -13.28
CA TYR A 482 8.70 10.57 -12.96
C TYR A 482 8.71 11.79 -13.89
N ALA A 483 8.50 11.58 -15.19
CA ALA A 483 8.36 12.68 -16.14
C ALA A 483 7.19 13.61 -15.79
N MET A 484 6.04 13.03 -15.39
CA MET A 484 4.88 13.81 -14.90
C MET A 484 5.22 14.60 -13.64
N LEU A 485 5.81 13.97 -12.62
CA LEU A 485 6.12 14.63 -11.35
C LEU A 485 7.13 15.76 -11.55
N ILE A 486 8.18 15.54 -12.33
CA ILE A 486 9.17 16.57 -12.69
C ILE A 486 8.51 17.68 -13.51
N GLY A 487 7.66 17.32 -14.51
CA GLY A 487 6.94 18.32 -15.30
C GLY A 487 6.00 19.20 -14.47
N LEU A 488 5.32 18.63 -13.49
CA LEU A 488 4.45 19.39 -12.56
C LEU A 488 5.24 20.32 -11.62
N SER A 489 6.49 20.01 -11.32
CA SER A 489 7.34 20.88 -10.50
C SER A 489 7.89 22.09 -11.24
N MET A 490 7.80 22.09 -12.59
CA MET A 490 8.23 23.19 -13.45
C MET A 490 7.08 24.19 -13.74
N LEU A 491 5.85 23.84 -13.38
CA LEU A 491 4.65 24.69 -13.53
C LEU A 491 4.36 25.47 -12.26
#